data_0581e873ac1c577c90fbfc3efdb4807d
#
_entry.id   0581e873ac1c577c90fbfc3efdb4807d
#
_cell.length_a   1.000
_cell.length_b   1.000
_cell.length_c   1.000
_cell.angle_alpha   90.00
_cell.angle_beta   90.00
_cell.angle_gamma   90.00
#
_symmetry.space_group_name_H-M   'P 1'
#
loop_
_entity.id
_entity.type
_entity.pdbx_description
1 polymer ?
#
loop_
_entity_poly.entity_id
_entity_poly.type
_entity_poly.pdbx_seq_one_letter_code
_entity_poly.pdbx_strand_id
1 'polypeptide(L)'
;MTEQDLRDLGFEQNTVLPEESGYDTTFWYYTYDFHESASLSLISNDNEESENDEWYVEIFGSSKIRFETMSSLAEFIDLIERNTIK
;
A
#
# COMPACT_ATOMS: atom_id res chain seq x y z
N MET A 1 -7.50 -5.84 6.26
CA MET A 1 -7.04 -6.85 5.29
C MET A 1 -5.68 -7.42 5.70
N THR A 2 -5.31 -8.55 5.18
CA THR A 2 -4.05 -9.22 5.53
C THR A 2 -2.92 -8.80 4.61
N GLU A 3 -1.69 -9.12 5.02
CA GLU A 3 -0.51 -8.87 4.19
C GLU A 3 -0.60 -9.64 2.87
N GLN A 4 -1.14 -10.86 2.92
CA GLN A 4 -1.32 -11.66 1.71
C GLN A 4 -2.28 -11.01 0.73
N ASP A 5 -3.32 -10.34 1.24
CA ASP A 5 -4.26 -9.61 0.40
C ASP A 5 -3.54 -8.54 -0.43
N LEU A 6 -2.59 -7.84 0.19
CA LEU A 6 -1.81 -6.81 -0.52
C LEU A 6 -0.96 -7.43 -1.62
N ARG A 7 -0.33 -8.56 -1.35
CA ARG A 7 0.46 -9.26 -2.36
C ARG A 7 -0.40 -9.74 -3.51
N ASP A 8 -1.58 -10.28 -3.19
CA ASP A 8 -2.52 -10.77 -4.21
C ASP A 8 -3.03 -9.65 -5.11
N LEU A 9 -3.13 -8.43 -4.58
CA LEU A 9 -3.56 -7.27 -5.36
C LEU A 9 -2.43 -6.68 -6.21
N GLY A 10 -1.21 -7.17 -6.04
CA GLY A 10 -0.07 -6.71 -6.85
C GLY A 10 0.78 -5.64 -6.19
N PHE A 11 0.63 -5.44 -4.89
CA PHE A 11 1.47 -4.48 -4.15
C PHE A 11 2.90 -4.98 -4.06
N GLU A 12 3.85 -4.05 -4.10
CA GLU A 12 5.27 -4.33 -4.00
C GLU A 12 5.75 -4.05 -2.58
N GLN A 13 6.53 -5.00 -2.03
CA GLN A 13 7.10 -4.84 -0.70
C GLN A 13 8.33 -3.95 -0.74
N ASN A 14 8.35 -2.96 0.16
CA ASN A 14 9.48 -2.06 0.35
C ASN A 14 10.03 -2.30 1.74
N THR A 15 11.30 -2.71 1.82
CA THR A 15 11.96 -3.03 3.09
C THR A 15 12.97 -1.94 3.43
N VAL A 16 12.93 -1.47 4.68
CA VAL A 16 13.88 -0.47 5.17
C VAL A 16 14.76 -1.10 6.23
N LEU A 17 16.06 -1.11 5.97
CA LEU A 17 17.04 -1.71 6.88
C LEU A 17 17.41 -0.75 8.01
N PRO A 18 17.90 -1.26 9.15
CA PRO A 18 18.29 -0.42 10.28
C PRO A 18 19.28 0.69 9.91
N GLU A 19 20.27 0.39 9.08
CA GLU A 19 21.27 1.37 8.66
C GLU A 19 20.68 2.49 7.76
N GLU A 20 19.54 2.24 7.14
CA GLU A 20 18.88 3.24 6.29
C GLU A 20 17.96 4.16 7.10
N SER A 21 17.27 3.58 8.08
CA SER A 21 16.25 4.32 8.84
C SER A 21 16.79 5.00 10.09
N GLY A 22 17.89 4.48 10.63
CA GLY A 22 18.40 4.93 11.92
C GLY A 22 17.72 4.27 13.12
N TYR A 23 16.78 3.35 12.87
CA TYR A 23 16.15 2.55 13.93
C TYR A 23 16.89 1.23 14.12
N ASP A 24 16.62 0.55 15.22
CA ASP A 24 17.30 -0.71 15.56
C ASP A 24 16.69 -1.93 14.86
N THR A 25 15.58 -1.76 14.18
CA THR A 25 14.85 -2.88 13.58
C THR A 25 14.59 -2.65 12.09
N THR A 26 14.45 -3.76 11.37
CA THR A 26 14.04 -3.73 9.97
C THR A 26 12.51 -3.60 9.93
N PHE A 27 12.01 -2.74 9.08
CA PHE A 27 10.57 -2.67 8.85
C PHE A 27 10.26 -2.69 7.36
N TRP A 28 9.01 -3.01 7.02
CA TRP A 28 8.58 -3.06 5.63
C TRP A 28 7.13 -2.61 5.51
N TYR A 29 6.80 -2.16 4.31
CA TYR A 29 5.47 -1.70 3.95
C TYR A 29 5.25 -2.01 2.48
N TYR A 30 4.05 -1.75 1.98
CA TYR A 30 3.69 -2.07 0.61
C TYR A 30 3.25 -0.82 -0.14
N THR A 31 3.57 -0.78 -1.43
CA THR A 31 3.17 0.31 -2.31
C THR A 31 2.57 -0.25 -3.59
N TYR A 32 1.71 0.54 -4.20
CA TYR A 32 1.11 0.21 -5.48
C TYR A 32 1.12 1.48 -6.32
N ASP A 33 1.83 1.46 -7.43
CA ASP A 33 1.90 2.58 -8.35
C ASP A 33 0.98 2.30 -9.52
N PHE A 34 0.04 3.21 -9.76
CA PHE A 34 -0.80 3.13 -10.93
C PHE A 34 0.03 3.42 -12.18
N HIS A 35 -0.55 3.16 -13.34
CA HIS A 35 0.15 3.42 -14.58
C HIS A 35 0.80 4.80 -14.54
N GLU A 36 2.00 4.93 -15.10
CA GLU A 36 2.82 6.15 -15.04
C GLU A 36 2.08 7.44 -15.38
N SER A 37 1.06 7.35 -16.22
CA SER A 37 0.29 8.53 -16.62
C SER A 37 -0.67 9.03 -15.54
N ALA A 38 -0.90 8.26 -14.48
CA ALA A 38 -1.88 8.61 -13.46
C ALA A 38 -1.32 9.47 -12.34
N SER A 39 -0.02 9.46 -12.13
CA SER A 39 0.65 10.20 -11.04
C SER A 39 0.02 9.94 -9.67
N LEU A 40 -0.41 8.71 -9.46
CA LEU A 40 -1.13 8.30 -8.25
C LEU A 40 -0.52 7.03 -7.71
N SER A 41 -0.30 6.97 -6.40
CA SER A 41 0.20 5.77 -5.76
C SER A 41 -0.48 5.53 -4.42
N LEU A 42 -0.43 4.28 -3.97
CA LEU A 42 -1.00 3.84 -2.72
C LEU A 42 0.13 3.35 -1.81
N ILE A 43 -0.04 3.54 -0.51
CA ILE A 43 0.95 3.11 0.48
C ILE A 43 0.24 2.48 1.66
N SER A 44 0.79 1.37 2.15
CA SER A 44 0.24 0.69 3.32
C SER A 44 0.90 1.19 4.60
N ASN A 45 0.31 0.83 5.75
CA ASN A 45 1.00 0.92 7.02
C ASN A 45 2.18 -0.05 7.01
N ASP A 46 3.09 0.06 7.99
CA ASP A 46 4.22 -0.85 8.07
C ASP A 46 3.92 -2.05 8.96
N ASN A 47 4.87 -2.99 9.00
CA ASN A 47 4.71 -4.22 9.79
C ASN A 47 4.60 -3.97 11.29
N GLU A 48 5.15 -2.87 11.78
CA GLU A 48 5.06 -2.55 13.20
C GLU A 48 3.68 -2.00 13.58
N GLU A 49 3.06 -1.27 12.66
CA GLU A 49 1.72 -0.73 12.85
C GLU A 49 0.62 -1.76 12.59
N SER A 50 0.93 -2.83 11.86
CA SER A 50 -0.06 -3.83 11.45
C SER A 50 -0.20 -4.96 12.47
N GLU A 51 -0.58 -4.62 13.69
CA GLU A 51 -0.81 -5.61 14.74
C GLU A 51 -1.88 -6.61 14.32
N ASN A 52 -1.63 -7.90 14.63
CA ASN A 52 -2.55 -8.99 14.27
C ASN A 52 -2.83 -9.10 12.78
N ASP A 53 -1.85 -8.72 11.96
CA ASP A 53 -1.97 -8.77 10.49
C ASP A 53 -3.12 -7.90 9.98
N GLU A 54 -3.33 -6.76 10.63
CA GLU A 54 -4.34 -5.78 10.21
C GLU A 54 -3.71 -4.66 9.40
N TRP A 55 -3.70 -4.86 8.09
CA TRP A 55 -3.12 -3.91 7.16
C TRP A 55 -4.19 -2.98 6.60
N TYR A 56 -3.79 -1.76 6.28
CA TYR A 56 -4.65 -0.81 5.59
C TYR A 56 -3.82 -0.04 4.57
N VAL A 57 -4.50 0.64 3.65
CA VAL A 57 -3.85 1.37 2.57
C VAL A 57 -4.39 2.78 2.52
N GLU A 58 -3.51 3.73 2.26
CA GLU A 58 -3.87 5.13 2.09
C GLU A 58 -3.36 5.61 0.73
N ILE A 59 -3.96 6.69 0.23
CA ILE A 59 -3.44 7.34 -0.97
C ILE A 59 -2.20 8.13 -0.54
N PHE A 60 -1.10 7.92 -1.23
CA PHE A 60 0.14 8.59 -0.90
C PHE A 60 -0.06 10.11 -0.93
N GLY A 61 0.31 10.76 0.17
CA GLY A 61 0.11 12.19 0.32
C GLY A 61 -1.23 12.61 0.91
N SER A 62 -2.12 11.65 1.19
CA SER A 62 -3.41 11.96 1.79
C SER A 62 -3.75 10.97 2.90
N SER A 63 -3.66 11.40 4.15
CA SER A 63 -3.94 10.55 5.31
C SER A 63 -5.42 10.50 5.67
N LYS A 64 -6.28 11.13 4.89
CA LYS A 64 -7.71 11.20 5.19
C LYS A 64 -8.55 10.15 4.48
N ILE A 65 -7.95 9.43 3.53
CA ILE A 65 -8.62 8.37 2.78
C ILE A 65 -7.91 7.07 3.07
N ARG A 66 -8.63 6.11 3.62
CA ARG A 66 -8.05 4.84 4.04
C ARG A 66 -8.92 3.68 3.59
N PHE A 67 -8.25 2.65 3.04
CA PHE A 67 -8.90 1.41 2.63
C PHE A 67 -8.54 0.32 3.64
N GLU A 68 -9.54 -0.19 4.34
CA GLU A 68 -9.32 -1.20 5.38
C GLU A 68 -9.78 -2.60 4.94
N THR A 69 -10.51 -2.69 3.84
CA THR A 69 -10.98 -3.98 3.33
C THR A 69 -10.45 -4.24 1.93
N MET A 70 -10.21 -5.52 1.62
CA MET A 70 -9.73 -5.91 0.30
C MET A 70 -10.72 -5.55 -0.80
N SER A 71 -12.03 -5.72 -0.52
CA SER A 71 -13.04 -5.45 -1.54
C SER A 71 -13.08 -3.99 -1.96
N SER A 72 -13.04 -3.06 -0.99
CA SER A 72 -13.07 -1.63 -1.33
C SER A 72 -11.78 -1.20 -2.04
N LEU A 73 -10.64 -1.75 -1.62
CA LEU A 73 -9.36 -1.43 -2.25
C LEU A 73 -9.31 -1.96 -3.68
N ALA A 74 -9.76 -3.21 -3.89
CA ALA A 74 -9.79 -3.80 -5.22
C ALA A 74 -10.70 -3.01 -6.16
N GLU A 75 -11.85 -2.55 -5.67
CA GLU A 75 -12.75 -1.71 -6.45
C GLU A 75 -12.09 -0.40 -6.86
N PHE A 76 -11.38 0.23 -5.93
CA PHE A 76 -10.70 1.48 -6.21
C PHE A 76 -9.60 1.29 -7.27
N ILE A 77 -8.79 0.26 -7.13
CA ILE A 77 -7.72 -0.03 -8.10
C ILE A 77 -8.33 -0.28 -9.47
N ASP A 78 -9.36 -1.11 -9.54
CA ASP A 78 -10.02 -1.42 -10.80
C ASP A 78 -10.63 -0.18 -11.45
N LEU A 79 -11.27 0.67 -10.64
CA LEU A 79 -11.87 1.90 -11.12
C LEU A 79 -10.82 2.83 -11.75
N ILE A 80 -9.69 2.99 -11.09
CA ILE A 80 -8.63 3.87 -11.60
C ILE A 80 -7.99 3.28 -12.86
N GLU A 81 -7.69 1.98 -12.85
CA GLU A 81 -7.04 1.35 -14.00
C GLU A 81 -7.93 1.33 -15.24
N ARG A 82 -9.23 1.12 -15.06
CA ARG A 82 -10.18 1.15 -16.18
C ARG A 82 -10.33 2.54 -16.80
N ASN A 83 -10.06 3.58 -16.02
CA ASN A 83 -10.26 4.95 -16.46
C ASN A 83 -8.97 5.70 -16.78
N THR A 84 -7.82 5.04 -16.64
CA THR A 84 -6.52 5.65 -16.93
C THR A 84 -6.33 5.73 -18.45
N ILE A 85 -6.00 6.92 -18.93
CA ILE A 85 -5.73 7.16 -20.35
C ILE A 85 -4.31 6.68 -20.65
N LYS A 86 -4.19 5.77 -21.61
CA LYS A 86 -2.91 5.18 -22.00
C LYS A 86 -2.36 5.80 -23.27
#